data_7a8d958d60a14dbce82ee6276433f696
#
_entry.id   7a8d958d60a14dbce82ee6276433f696
#
_cell.length_a   1.000
_cell.length_b   1.000
_cell.length_c   1.000
_cell.angle_alpha   90.00
_cell.angle_beta   90.00
_cell.angle_gamma   90.00
#
_symmetry.space_group_name_H-M   'P 1'
#
loop_
_entity.id
_entity.type
_entity.pdbx_description
1 polymer ?
#
loop_
_entity_poly.entity_id
_entity_poly.type
_entity_poly.pdbx_seq_one_letter_code
_entity_poly.pdbx_strand_id
1 'polypeptide(L)'
;MIQRTLPQPRAACRAPARVRRAVRTVLALAAMAALLGIDLPESPGAVLGVTSRAAPDATADRVGALFAGTLDGGHFCTAAVVRSDDRDVIATAAHCLEDPDTTVFAPGYRDGRAPYGLWRLTGVYVAPGWTDGQDPDQDIAFATVAPADGAAGTPLEDLVGGFPVAADQPEHPTVTIVGYPRAEEAPVRCANTTGLLSETQRRIECPDLTGGTSGSPWLVDGALAGVLGGYEGGGTVPEVSYSAVPGDQAMALYREAAQDG
;
A
#
# COMPACT_ATOMS: atom_id res chain seq x y z
N MET A 1 -49.61 -38.50 -8.60
CA MET A 1 -49.06 -38.07 -9.90
C MET A 1 -47.91 -37.11 -9.62
N ILE A 2 -46.69 -37.60 -9.76
CA ILE A 2 -45.46 -36.82 -9.51
C ILE A 2 -44.89 -36.47 -10.88
N GLN A 3 -44.93 -35.19 -11.27
CA GLN A 3 -44.29 -34.70 -12.49
C GLN A 3 -42.80 -34.45 -12.20
N ARG A 4 -41.94 -35.21 -12.89
CA ARG A 4 -40.50 -34.98 -12.93
C ARG A 4 -40.20 -33.89 -13.98
N THR A 5 -39.66 -32.75 -13.53
CA THR A 5 -39.09 -31.72 -14.39
C THR A 5 -37.69 -32.10 -14.81
N LEU A 6 -37.42 -32.17 -16.09
CA LEU A 6 -36.11 -32.42 -16.70
C LEU A 6 -35.24 -31.13 -16.62
N PRO A 7 -33.93 -31.23 -16.39
CA PRO A 7 -33.06 -30.08 -16.39
C PRO A 7 -32.76 -29.58 -17.81
N GLN A 8 -32.86 -28.24 -18.00
CA GLN A 8 -32.51 -27.59 -19.25
C GLN A 8 -30.98 -27.51 -19.45
N PRO A 9 -30.48 -27.63 -20.69
CA PRO A 9 -29.05 -27.52 -20.97
C PRO A 9 -28.57 -26.08 -20.83
N ARG A 10 -27.42 -25.89 -20.14
CA ARG A 10 -26.75 -24.62 -19.99
C ARG A 10 -26.22 -24.16 -21.36
N ALA A 11 -26.58 -22.96 -21.76
CA ALA A 11 -26.05 -22.29 -22.94
C ALA A 11 -24.53 -22.00 -22.76
N ALA A 12 -23.70 -22.54 -23.66
CA ALA A 12 -22.28 -22.23 -23.71
C ALA A 12 -22.08 -20.80 -24.23
N CYS A 13 -21.51 -19.94 -23.43
CA CYS A 13 -21.07 -18.59 -23.85
C CYS A 13 -19.99 -18.72 -24.95
N ARG A 14 -20.35 -18.40 -26.19
CA ARG A 14 -19.37 -18.26 -27.28
C ARG A 14 -18.77 -16.87 -27.24
N ALA A 15 -17.45 -16.78 -27.08
CA ALA A 15 -16.71 -15.53 -27.18
C ALA A 15 -16.93 -14.84 -28.54
N PRO A 16 -17.03 -13.49 -28.60
CA PRO A 16 -17.32 -12.77 -29.84
C PRO A 16 -16.21 -12.95 -30.88
N ALA A 17 -16.60 -13.08 -32.13
CA ALA A 17 -15.72 -13.39 -33.28
C ALA A 17 -14.56 -12.40 -33.49
N ARG A 18 -14.65 -11.18 -32.94
CA ARG A 18 -13.62 -10.15 -33.02
C ARG A 18 -12.36 -10.51 -32.21
N VAL A 19 -12.49 -11.14 -31.04
CA VAL A 19 -11.35 -11.56 -30.21
C VAL A 19 -10.56 -12.68 -30.89
N ARG A 20 -11.25 -13.61 -31.57
CA ARG A 20 -10.58 -14.70 -32.31
C ARG A 20 -9.76 -14.22 -33.53
N ARG A 21 -10.14 -13.09 -34.16
CA ARG A 21 -9.38 -12.52 -35.28
C ARG A 21 -8.09 -11.84 -34.78
N ALA A 22 -8.15 -11.06 -33.68
CA ALA A 22 -6.98 -10.39 -33.13
C ALA A 22 -5.89 -11.39 -32.69
N VAL A 23 -6.27 -12.45 -31.96
CA VAL A 23 -5.33 -13.49 -31.53
C VAL A 23 -4.70 -14.23 -32.72
N ARG A 24 -5.44 -14.52 -33.78
CA ARG A 24 -4.89 -15.16 -34.98
C ARG A 24 -3.91 -14.26 -35.76
N THR A 25 -4.16 -12.94 -35.77
CA THR A 25 -3.26 -11.98 -36.45
C THR A 25 -1.96 -11.81 -35.69
N VAL A 26 -1.98 -11.75 -34.37
CA VAL A 26 -0.76 -11.65 -33.55
C VAL A 26 0.08 -12.92 -33.64
N LEU A 27 -0.53 -14.10 -33.61
CA LEU A 27 0.19 -15.37 -33.80
C LEU A 27 0.77 -15.53 -35.18
N ALA A 28 0.11 -15.02 -36.24
CA ALA A 28 0.65 -15.07 -37.61
C ALA A 28 1.84 -14.12 -37.80
N LEU A 29 1.81 -12.93 -37.16
CA LEU A 29 2.93 -11.98 -37.18
C LEU A 29 4.14 -12.50 -36.42
N ALA A 30 3.96 -13.14 -35.28
CA ALA A 30 5.03 -13.76 -34.49
C ALA A 30 5.67 -14.94 -35.24
N ALA A 31 4.88 -15.78 -35.94
CA ALA A 31 5.40 -16.87 -36.76
C ALA A 31 6.19 -16.37 -37.97
N MET A 32 5.79 -15.24 -38.57
CA MET A 32 6.49 -14.66 -39.71
C MET A 32 7.80 -13.99 -39.29
N ALA A 33 7.88 -13.39 -38.11
CA ALA A 33 9.12 -12.83 -37.55
C ALA A 33 10.17 -13.92 -37.27
N ALA A 34 9.76 -15.08 -36.78
CA ALA A 34 10.63 -16.23 -36.53
C ALA A 34 11.22 -16.82 -37.84
N LEU A 35 10.49 -16.75 -38.95
CA LEU A 35 10.96 -17.21 -40.26
C LEU A 35 11.94 -16.24 -40.94
N LEU A 36 11.93 -14.95 -40.54
CA LEU A 36 12.78 -13.91 -41.09
C LEU A 36 14.04 -13.66 -40.26
N GLY A 37 14.23 -14.38 -39.14
CA GLY A 37 15.39 -14.19 -38.23
C GLY A 37 15.44 -12.77 -37.63
N ILE A 38 14.29 -12.08 -37.51
CA ILE A 38 14.21 -10.78 -36.85
C ILE A 38 14.18 -11.04 -35.35
N ASP A 39 15.30 -10.83 -34.66
CA ASP A 39 15.33 -10.72 -33.22
C ASP A 39 14.49 -9.50 -32.85
N LEU A 40 13.28 -9.77 -32.34
CA LEU A 40 12.51 -8.72 -31.64
C LEU A 40 13.31 -8.34 -30.40
N PRO A 41 13.57 -7.05 -30.16
CA PRO A 41 14.22 -6.66 -28.94
C PRO A 41 13.38 -7.19 -27.77
N GLU A 42 13.97 -8.06 -26.95
CA GLU A 42 13.39 -8.41 -25.66
C GLU A 42 13.20 -7.11 -24.92
N SER A 43 11.96 -6.85 -24.48
CA SER A 43 11.73 -5.74 -23.57
C SER A 43 12.65 -5.96 -22.36
N PRO A 44 13.49 -4.99 -21.99
CA PRO A 44 14.34 -5.16 -20.84
C PRO A 44 13.43 -5.55 -19.67
N GLY A 45 13.69 -6.74 -19.11
CA GLY A 45 12.95 -7.22 -17.95
C GLY A 45 13.01 -6.14 -16.87
N ALA A 46 11.90 -5.89 -16.19
CA ALA A 46 11.89 -4.92 -15.10
C ALA A 46 13.00 -5.28 -14.10
N VAL A 47 13.83 -4.29 -13.77
CA VAL A 47 14.90 -4.49 -12.79
C VAL A 47 14.24 -4.57 -11.41
N LEU A 48 14.36 -5.72 -10.75
CA LEU A 48 13.83 -5.90 -9.40
C LEU A 48 14.69 -5.12 -8.39
N GLY A 49 14.01 -4.44 -7.47
CA GLY A 49 14.64 -3.92 -6.25
C GLY A 49 15.15 -5.07 -5.35
N VAL A 50 15.96 -4.72 -4.39
CA VAL A 50 16.42 -5.66 -3.37
C VAL A 50 15.72 -5.36 -2.06
N THR A 51 14.91 -6.29 -1.59
CA THR A 51 14.26 -6.20 -0.28
C THR A 51 15.17 -6.85 0.77
N SER A 52 15.36 -6.17 1.87
CA SER A 52 16.15 -6.66 3.00
C SER A 52 15.59 -6.16 4.32
N ARG A 53 15.93 -6.83 5.42
CA ARG A 53 15.57 -6.36 6.76
C ARG A 53 16.12 -4.94 6.96
N ALA A 54 15.23 -4.00 7.30
CA ALA A 54 15.62 -2.61 7.56
C ALA A 54 16.45 -2.54 8.84
N ALA A 55 17.58 -1.85 8.78
CA ALA A 55 18.35 -1.51 9.98
C ALA A 55 17.57 -0.51 10.85
N PRO A 56 17.81 -0.48 12.17
CA PRO A 56 17.32 0.60 13.02
C PRO A 56 17.92 1.94 12.56
N ASP A 57 17.07 2.86 12.16
CA ASP A 57 17.43 4.23 11.80
C ASP A 57 16.22 5.16 11.95
N ALA A 58 16.43 6.46 11.83
CA ALA A 58 15.36 7.47 11.97
C ALA A 58 14.24 7.29 10.94
N THR A 59 14.45 6.63 9.81
CA THR A 59 13.39 6.30 8.86
C THR A 59 12.52 5.15 9.39
N ALA A 60 13.17 4.08 9.89
CA ALA A 60 12.46 2.93 10.46
C ALA A 60 11.71 3.28 11.75
N ASP A 61 12.21 4.23 12.56
CA ASP A 61 11.55 4.68 13.79
C ASP A 61 10.20 5.39 13.51
N ARG A 62 10.09 6.10 12.36
CA ARG A 62 8.86 6.77 11.92
C ARG A 62 7.83 5.82 11.32
N VAL A 63 8.22 4.57 11.00
CA VAL A 63 7.34 3.55 10.46
C VAL A 63 7.02 2.54 11.54
N GLY A 64 5.78 2.13 11.64
CA GLY A 64 5.34 1.19 12.66
C GLY A 64 4.33 0.18 12.14
N ALA A 65 4.12 -0.87 12.90
CA ALA A 65 3.14 -1.90 12.62
C ALA A 65 1.79 -1.57 13.27
N LEU A 66 0.69 -1.96 12.61
CA LEU A 66 -0.67 -1.89 13.15
C LEU A 66 -1.09 -3.25 13.71
N PHE A 67 -1.63 -3.24 14.93
CA PHE A 67 -2.08 -4.42 15.66
C PHE A 67 -3.54 -4.29 16.08
N ALA A 68 -4.22 -5.43 16.28
CA ALA A 68 -5.55 -5.48 16.86
C ALA A 68 -5.45 -5.52 18.40
N GLY A 69 -5.43 -4.36 19.02
CA GLY A 69 -5.46 -4.16 20.48
C GLY A 69 -4.12 -4.33 21.18
N THR A 70 -3.41 -5.41 20.98
CA THR A 70 -2.14 -5.75 21.65
C THR A 70 -1.12 -6.35 20.67
N LEU A 71 0.15 -6.48 21.10
CA LEU A 71 1.18 -7.11 20.30
C LEU A 71 0.99 -8.64 20.10
N ASP A 72 0.21 -9.30 20.95
CA ASP A 72 0.09 -10.76 20.97
C ASP A 72 -0.62 -11.36 19.74
N GLY A 73 -1.48 -10.58 19.07
CA GLY A 73 -2.25 -11.02 17.90
C GLY A 73 -1.49 -10.99 16.57
N GLY A 74 -0.24 -10.51 16.59
CA GLY A 74 0.50 -10.19 15.37
C GLY A 74 -0.01 -8.93 14.68
N HIS A 75 0.82 -8.31 13.86
CA HIS A 75 0.47 -7.13 13.10
C HIS A 75 -0.19 -7.51 11.75
N PHE A 76 -1.03 -6.62 11.24
CA PHE A 76 -1.79 -6.85 10.01
C PHE A 76 -1.51 -5.83 8.90
N CYS A 77 -1.03 -4.64 9.26
CA CYS A 77 -0.70 -3.53 8.36
C CYS A 77 0.50 -2.72 8.89
N THR A 78 0.92 -1.76 8.10
CA THR A 78 1.98 -0.79 8.37
C THR A 78 1.40 0.62 8.35
N ALA A 79 1.96 1.53 9.14
CA ALA A 79 1.66 2.96 9.07
C ALA A 79 2.94 3.78 9.27
N ALA A 80 2.88 5.08 8.95
CA ALA A 80 4.02 5.98 9.08
C ALA A 80 3.60 7.31 9.72
N VAL A 81 4.44 7.84 10.61
CA VAL A 81 4.23 9.15 11.23
C VAL A 81 4.46 10.23 10.19
N VAL A 82 3.50 11.13 10.02
CA VAL A 82 3.58 12.29 9.15
C VAL A 82 3.56 13.57 9.98
N ARG A 83 4.11 14.65 9.44
CA ARG A 83 4.10 15.95 10.11
C ARG A 83 2.67 16.47 10.28
N SER A 84 2.38 17.06 11.44
CA SER A 84 1.10 17.71 11.74
C SER A 84 1.29 18.81 12.77
N ASP A 85 0.30 19.69 12.92
CA ASP A 85 0.37 20.80 13.87
C ASP A 85 0.44 20.30 15.31
N ASP A 86 -0.35 19.28 15.66
CA ASP A 86 -0.35 18.63 16.99
C ASP A 86 0.60 17.44 17.11
N ARG A 87 1.30 17.09 16.02
CA ARG A 87 2.41 16.11 16.00
C ARG A 87 2.00 14.68 16.37
N ASP A 88 0.80 14.28 15.97
CA ASP A 88 0.16 13.02 16.35
C ASP A 88 -0.52 12.28 15.18
N VAL A 89 -0.19 12.61 13.92
CA VAL A 89 -0.83 12.02 12.73
C VAL A 89 0.02 10.90 12.14
N ILE A 90 -0.67 9.82 11.75
CA ILE A 90 -0.11 8.73 10.95
C ILE A 90 -0.82 8.62 9.59
N ALA A 91 -0.11 8.12 8.58
CA ALA A 91 -0.64 7.75 7.28
C ALA A 91 -0.58 6.23 7.10
N THR A 92 -1.61 5.66 6.46
CA THR A 92 -1.70 4.23 6.13
C THR A 92 -2.63 4.01 4.93
N ALA A 93 -2.87 2.77 4.52
CA ALA A 93 -3.91 2.44 3.56
C ALA A 93 -5.30 2.49 4.22
N ALA A 94 -6.32 2.90 3.45
CA ALA A 94 -7.68 2.99 3.99
C ALA A 94 -8.23 1.60 4.37
N HIS A 95 -7.90 0.54 3.62
CA HIS A 95 -8.28 -0.83 3.96
C HIS A 95 -7.66 -1.35 5.27
N CYS A 96 -6.66 -0.67 5.83
CA CYS A 96 -6.07 -1.01 7.12
C CYS A 96 -6.87 -0.47 8.32
N LEU A 97 -7.87 0.40 8.09
CA LEU A 97 -8.64 1.09 9.14
C LEU A 97 -10.09 0.62 9.23
N GLU A 98 -10.37 -0.67 8.93
CA GLU A 98 -11.72 -1.24 9.04
C GLU A 98 -12.22 -1.28 10.49
N ASP A 99 -11.35 -1.55 11.48
CA ASP A 99 -11.66 -1.62 12.90
C ASP A 99 -10.81 -0.61 13.73
N PRO A 100 -11.02 0.70 13.55
CA PRO A 100 -10.17 1.72 14.16
C PRO A 100 -10.20 1.72 15.69
N ASP A 101 -11.34 1.38 16.31
CA ASP A 101 -11.51 1.39 17.76
C ASP A 101 -10.62 0.38 18.48
N THR A 102 -10.25 -0.70 17.80
CA THR A 102 -9.36 -1.75 18.34
C THR A 102 -7.94 -1.66 17.81
N THR A 103 -7.69 -0.80 16.81
CA THR A 103 -6.38 -0.69 16.18
C THR A 103 -5.41 0.11 17.05
N VAL A 104 -4.20 -0.45 17.24
CA VAL A 104 -3.07 0.25 17.87
C VAL A 104 -1.87 0.28 16.93
N PHE A 105 -1.17 1.40 16.97
CA PHE A 105 0.06 1.66 16.22
C PHE A 105 1.29 1.49 17.12
N ALA A 106 2.30 0.77 16.64
CA ALA A 106 3.57 0.54 17.31
C ALA A 106 4.73 1.11 16.47
N PRO A 107 5.13 2.38 16.63
CA PRO A 107 6.23 2.98 15.88
C PRO A 107 7.56 2.30 16.22
N GLY A 108 8.40 2.06 15.21
CA GLY A 108 9.70 1.42 15.35
C GLY A 108 9.64 -0.02 15.87
N TYR A 109 8.48 -0.70 15.76
CA TYR A 109 8.30 -2.07 16.23
C TYR A 109 9.42 -2.99 15.74
N ARG A 110 9.96 -3.82 16.65
CA ARG A 110 11.03 -4.76 16.30
C ARG A 110 11.17 -5.85 17.35
N ASP A 111 11.24 -7.11 16.88
CA ASP A 111 11.55 -8.28 17.69
C ASP A 111 10.67 -8.37 18.96
N GLY A 112 9.34 -8.22 18.79
CA GLY A 112 8.35 -8.27 19.87
C GLY A 112 8.32 -7.04 20.77
N ARG A 113 8.98 -5.93 20.39
CA ARG A 113 9.10 -4.72 21.22
C ARG A 113 8.54 -3.49 20.52
N ALA A 114 7.82 -2.66 21.28
CA ALA A 114 7.35 -1.33 20.89
C ALA A 114 8.18 -0.28 21.65
N PRO A 115 9.34 0.15 21.12
CA PRO A 115 10.28 1.02 21.85
C PRO A 115 9.72 2.39 22.19
N TYR A 116 8.74 2.85 21.41
CA TYR A 116 8.04 4.14 21.59
C TYR A 116 6.62 3.97 22.13
N GLY A 117 6.29 2.80 22.71
CA GLY A 117 4.97 2.48 23.25
C GLY A 117 3.95 2.11 22.16
N LEU A 118 2.70 1.96 22.61
CA LEU A 118 1.54 1.71 21.76
C LEU A 118 0.67 2.96 21.72
N TRP A 119 0.12 3.24 20.54
CA TRP A 119 -0.68 4.41 20.24
C TRP A 119 -2.03 3.97 19.70
N ARG A 120 -3.13 4.34 20.38
CA ARG A 120 -4.50 4.11 19.92
C ARG A 120 -4.90 5.18 18.92
N LEU A 121 -5.78 4.85 18.00
CA LEU A 121 -6.38 5.82 17.09
C LEU A 121 -7.39 6.68 17.83
N THR A 122 -7.46 7.98 17.54
CA THR A 122 -8.38 8.94 18.15
C THR A 122 -9.31 9.59 17.14
N GLY A 123 -8.89 9.67 15.88
CA GLY A 123 -9.65 10.12 14.73
C GLY A 123 -9.22 9.38 13.48
N VAL A 124 -10.11 9.21 12.50
CA VAL A 124 -9.85 8.50 11.24
C VAL A 124 -10.39 9.32 10.09
N TYR A 125 -9.56 9.54 9.07
CA TYR A 125 -9.81 10.37 7.90
C TYR A 125 -9.67 9.52 6.66
N VAL A 126 -10.80 9.09 6.10
CA VAL A 126 -10.92 8.19 4.94
C VAL A 126 -11.79 8.85 3.87
N ALA A 127 -11.41 8.70 2.61
CA ALA A 127 -12.16 9.27 1.51
C ALA A 127 -13.52 8.62 1.32
N PRO A 128 -14.59 9.37 0.96
CA PRO A 128 -15.92 8.81 0.69
C PRO A 128 -15.92 7.73 -0.38
N GLY A 129 -15.12 7.84 -1.43
CA GLY A 129 -15.06 6.80 -2.46
C GLY A 129 -14.53 5.47 -1.95
N TRP A 130 -13.67 5.48 -0.91
CA TRP A 130 -13.29 4.25 -0.23
C TRP A 130 -14.45 3.69 0.60
N THR A 131 -15.07 4.50 1.46
CA THR A 131 -16.16 4.04 2.34
C THR A 131 -17.38 3.56 1.58
N ASP A 132 -17.72 4.19 0.46
CA ASP A 132 -18.92 3.89 -0.33
C ASP A 132 -18.69 2.76 -1.34
N GLY A 133 -17.48 2.53 -1.83
CA GLY A 133 -17.23 1.62 -2.95
C GLY A 133 -15.87 0.94 -2.97
N GLN A 134 -15.03 1.15 -1.97
CA GLN A 134 -13.65 0.63 -1.91
C GLN A 134 -12.85 0.99 -3.19
N ASP A 135 -12.97 2.26 -3.61
CA ASP A 135 -12.27 2.79 -4.78
C ASP A 135 -10.75 2.70 -4.54
N PRO A 136 -10.01 1.88 -5.30
CA PRO A 136 -8.58 1.71 -5.11
C PRO A 136 -7.76 2.99 -5.31
N ASP A 137 -8.28 3.98 -6.04
CA ASP A 137 -7.63 5.28 -6.22
C ASP A 137 -7.70 6.15 -4.95
N GLN A 138 -8.51 5.75 -3.96
CA GLN A 138 -8.70 6.42 -2.69
C GLN A 138 -8.26 5.57 -1.48
N ASP A 139 -7.43 4.56 -1.70
CA ASP A 139 -6.90 3.68 -0.65
C ASP A 139 -5.72 4.32 0.11
N ILE A 140 -5.89 5.57 0.52
CA ILE A 140 -4.99 6.31 1.42
C ILE A 140 -5.83 6.90 2.54
N ALA A 141 -5.35 6.74 3.78
CA ALA A 141 -6.02 7.28 4.97
C ALA A 141 -5.02 7.90 5.94
N PHE A 142 -5.54 8.79 6.79
CA PHE A 142 -4.81 9.36 7.91
C PHE A 142 -5.57 9.08 9.21
N ALA A 143 -4.83 9.06 10.32
CA ALA A 143 -5.45 8.94 11.63
C ALA A 143 -4.66 9.76 12.64
N THR A 144 -5.36 10.41 13.58
CA THR A 144 -4.77 10.97 14.79
C THR A 144 -4.56 9.85 15.82
N VAL A 145 -3.52 9.97 16.63
CA VAL A 145 -3.17 8.95 17.63
C VAL A 145 -2.85 9.56 18.99
N ALA A 146 -3.10 8.80 20.06
CA ALA A 146 -2.71 9.13 21.42
C ALA A 146 -2.12 7.90 22.13
N PRO A 147 -1.32 8.07 23.20
CA PRO A 147 -0.81 6.94 23.98
C PRO A 147 -1.94 5.98 24.39
N ALA A 148 -1.75 4.67 24.16
CA ALA A 148 -2.80 3.68 24.40
C ALA A 148 -3.13 3.50 25.88
N ASP A 149 -2.18 3.81 26.78
CA ASP A 149 -2.38 3.79 28.24
C ASP A 149 -3.13 5.04 28.77
N GLY A 150 -3.44 5.99 27.88
CA GLY A 150 -4.14 7.22 28.24
C GLY A 150 -3.29 8.23 29.02
N ALA A 151 -1.99 7.98 29.19
CA ALA A 151 -1.11 8.92 29.87
C ALA A 151 -0.87 10.17 29.02
N ALA A 152 -0.80 11.34 29.65
CA ALA A 152 -0.28 12.53 28.99
C ALA A 152 1.22 12.34 28.72
N GLY A 153 1.64 12.50 27.48
CA GLY A 153 3.01 12.23 27.08
C GLY A 153 3.55 13.21 26.04
N THR A 154 4.75 12.99 25.62
CA THR A 154 5.37 13.68 24.50
C THR A 154 4.63 13.28 23.20
N PRO A 155 4.26 14.23 22.33
CA PRO A 155 3.65 13.92 21.04
C PRO A 155 4.48 12.92 20.23
N LEU A 156 3.83 12.10 19.43
CA LEU A 156 4.49 11.01 18.70
C LEU A 156 5.60 11.52 17.76
N GLU A 157 5.36 12.59 17.03
CA GLU A 157 6.34 13.18 16.11
C GLU A 157 7.57 13.72 16.85
N ASP A 158 7.44 14.19 18.07
CA ASP A 158 8.58 14.62 18.89
C ASP A 158 9.48 13.46 19.34
N LEU A 159 8.91 12.25 19.41
CA LEU A 159 9.66 11.04 19.78
C LEU A 159 10.43 10.43 18.61
N VAL A 160 9.80 10.37 17.43
CA VAL A 160 10.35 9.62 16.29
C VAL A 160 10.56 10.48 15.03
N GLY A 161 10.04 11.70 15.01
CA GLY A 161 9.95 12.55 13.83
C GLY A 161 8.76 12.18 12.94
N GLY A 162 8.46 13.06 11.95
CA GLY A 162 7.40 12.85 10.96
C GLY A 162 7.90 13.07 9.55
N PHE A 163 7.34 12.33 8.58
CA PHE A 163 7.59 12.56 7.16
C PHE A 163 6.77 13.76 6.68
N PRO A 164 7.35 14.71 5.92
CA PRO A 164 6.52 15.65 5.18
C PRO A 164 5.68 14.88 4.16
N VAL A 165 4.45 15.34 3.90
CA VAL A 165 3.57 14.77 2.86
C VAL A 165 3.71 15.58 1.59
N ALA A 166 3.94 14.93 0.44
CA ALA A 166 4.11 15.56 -0.86
C ALA A 166 3.04 15.05 -1.83
N ALA A 167 2.30 15.98 -2.46
CA ALA A 167 1.36 15.68 -3.54
C ALA A 167 2.07 15.60 -4.90
N ASP A 168 3.01 16.53 -5.14
CA ASP A 168 3.75 16.60 -6.40
C ASP A 168 4.92 15.63 -6.40
N GLN A 169 4.98 14.78 -7.44
CA GLN A 169 6.03 13.79 -7.60
C GLN A 169 6.53 13.77 -9.03
N PRO A 170 7.83 13.49 -9.26
CA PRO A 170 8.34 13.16 -10.59
C PRO A 170 7.56 11.98 -11.21
N GLU A 171 7.61 11.86 -12.52
CA GLU A 171 6.90 10.80 -13.25
C GLU A 171 7.43 9.40 -12.91
N HIS A 172 8.76 9.27 -12.75
CA HIS A 172 9.45 8.02 -12.41
C HIS A 172 10.44 8.21 -11.26
N PRO A 173 9.96 8.51 -10.03
CA PRO A 173 10.86 8.68 -8.91
C PRO A 173 11.44 7.36 -8.44
N THR A 174 12.62 7.41 -7.82
CA THR A 174 13.08 6.34 -6.95
C THR A 174 12.32 6.42 -5.63
N VAL A 175 11.63 5.35 -5.29
CA VAL A 175 10.86 5.23 -4.04
C VAL A 175 11.56 4.29 -3.10
N THR A 176 11.65 4.67 -1.83
CA THR A 176 12.00 3.77 -0.73
C THR A 176 10.74 3.38 0.02
N ILE A 177 10.53 2.09 0.21
CA ILE A 177 9.45 1.52 1.02
C ILE A 177 10.04 0.90 2.26
N VAL A 178 9.42 1.14 3.42
CA VAL A 178 9.70 0.46 4.69
C VAL A 178 8.40 -0.07 5.24
N GLY A 179 8.33 -1.36 5.52
CA GLY A 179 7.06 -1.97 5.95
C GLY A 179 7.24 -3.29 6.67
N TYR A 180 6.17 -3.77 7.25
CA TYR A 180 6.14 -4.94 8.13
C TYR A 180 5.42 -6.12 7.47
N PRO A 181 6.14 -7.06 6.79
CA PRO A 181 5.53 -8.32 6.38
C PRO A 181 5.00 -9.07 7.60
N ARG A 182 3.79 -9.61 7.53
CA ARG A 182 3.12 -10.28 8.69
C ARG A 182 3.94 -11.41 9.30
N ALA A 183 4.81 -12.03 8.53
CA ALA A 183 5.67 -13.13 9.00
C ALA A 183 6.95 -12.65 9.68
N GLU A 184 7.23 -11.33 9.67
CA GLU A 184 8.50 -10.77 10.13
C GLU A 184 8.30 -9.88 11.37
N GLU A 185 9.15 -10.07 12.38
CA GLU A 185 9.12 -9.28 13.62
C GLU A 185 9.92 -7.96 13.51
N ALA A 186 10.28 -7.55 12.30
CA ALA A 186 10.99 -6.31 12.02
C ALA A 186 10.67 -5.83 10.61
N PRO A 187 10.76 -4.52 10.33
CA PRO A 187 10.44 -4.02 9.01
C PRO A 187 11.47 -4.48 7.97
N VAL A 188 11.00 -4.60 6.74
CA VAL A 188 11.85 -4.72 5.55
C VAL A 188 11.93 -3.38 4.83
N ARG A 189 12.97 -3.21 4.01
CA ARG A 189 13.18 -2.04 3.16
C ARG A 189 13.48 -2.49 1.74
N CYS A 190 12.88 -1.82 0.78
CA CYS A 190 13.21 -1.91 -0.63
C CYS A 190 13.27 -0.51 -1.23
N ALA A 191 14.14 -0.32 -2.22
CA ALA A 191 14.17 0.88 -3.04
C ALA A 191 14.24 0.50 -4.51
N ASN A 192 13.42 1.16 -5.36
CA ASN A 192 13.46 0.98 -6.79
C ASN A 192 12.80 2.19 -7.49
N THR A 193 13.03 2.32 -8.80
CA THR A 193 12.33 3.29 -9.63
C THR A 193 10.90 2.82 -9.89
N THR A 194 9.95 3.73 -9.76
CA THR A 194 8.53 3.42 -9.99
C THR A 194 8.14 3.59 -11.44
N GLY A 195 7.10 2.85 -11.86
CA GLY A 195 6.37 3.07 -13.10
C GLY A 195 4.94 3.55 -12.84
N LEU A 196 4.32 4.17 -13.84
CA LEU A 196 2.88 4.43 -13.84
C LEU A 196 2.14 3.14 -14.21
N LEU A 197 1.09 2.82 -13.46
CA LEU A 197 0.07 1.86 -13.87
C LEU A 197 -1.08 2.58 -14.59
N SER A 198 -1.48 3.73 -14.07
CA SER A 198 -2.48 4.66 -14.61
C SER A 198 -2.12 6.09 -14.19
N GLU A 199 -3.00 7.06 -14.47
CA GLU A 199 -2.85 8.44 -13.97
C GLU A 199 -2.94 8.51 -12.44
N THR A 200 -3.67 7.57 -11.82
CA THR A 200 -4.00 7.54 -10.39
C THR A 200 -3.26 6.45 -9.61
N GLN A 201 -2.54 5.56 -10.29
CA GLN A 201 -1.85 4.43 -9.65
C GLN A 201 -0.40 4.31 -10.12
N ARG A 202 0.48 4.02 -9.19
CA ARG A 202 1.89 3.68 -9.44
C ARG A 202 2.17 2.23 -9.11
N ARG A 203 3.21 1.69 -9.74
CA ARG A 203 3.73 0.35 -9.46
C ARG A 203 5.23 0.39 -9.18
N ILE A 204 5.70 -0.58 -8.41
CA ILE A 204 7.11 -0.79 -8.11
C ILE A 204 7.44 -2.28 -8.12
N GLU A 205 8.59 -2.64 -8.65
CA GLU A 205 9.12 -4.00 -8.63
C GLU A 205 10.04 -4.18 -7.40
N CYS A 206 9.43 -4.47 -6.25
CA CYS A 206 10.09 -4.77 -4.98
C CYS A 206 9.58 -6.12 -4.47
N PRO A 207 10.39 -7.19 -4.50
CA PRO A 207 9.96 -8.51 -4.04
C PRO A 207 9.75 -8.53 -2.52
N ASP A 208 9.00 -9.55 -2.04
CA ASP A 208 8.80 -9.84 -0.62
C ASP A 208 8.06 -8.77 0.20
N LEU A 209 7.39 -7.82 -0.45
CA LEU A 209 6.43 -6.95 0.21
C LEU A 209 5.08 -7.69 0.32
N THR A 210 5.02 -8.64 1.25
CA THR A 210 3.87 -9.55 1.43
C THR A 210 2.81 -8.96 2.37
N GLY A 211 1.74 -9.72 2.65
CA GLY A 211 0.67 -9.29 3.57
C GLY A 211 1.20 -8.75 4.88
N GLY A 212 0.63 -7.63 5.34
CA GLY A 212 1.13 -6.83 6.47
C GLY A 212 1.90 -5.58 6.05
N THR A 213 2.47 -5.54 4.83
CA THR A 213 3.11 -4.32 4.31
C THR A 213 2.13 -3.28 3.77
N SER A 214 0.83 -3.59 3.68
CA SER A 214 -0.22 -2.62 3.39
C SER A 214 -0.08 -1.38 4.27
N GLY A 215 -0.21 -0.19 3.69
CA GLY A 215 -0.01 1.08 4.38
C GLY A 215 1.46 1.52 4.52
N SER A 216 2.44 0.72 4.09
CA SER A 216 3.86 1.14 4.08
C SER A 216 4.04 2.45 3.31
N PRO A 217 4.81 3.41 3.85
CA PRO A 217 5.06 4.67 3.16
C PRO A 217 5.88 4.45 1.88
N TRP A 218 5.48 5.10 0.81
CA TRP A 218 6.28 5.31 -0.39
C TRP A 218 7.02 6.64 -0.24
N LEU A 219 8.33 6.58 -0.02
CA LEU A 219 9.16 7.75 0.28
C LEU A 219 9.95 8.19 -0.95
N VAL A 220 9.74 9.43 -1.37
CA VAL A 220 10.52 10.13 -2.40
C VAL A 220 11.29 11.26 -1.72
N ASP A 221 12.60 11.26 -1.79
CA ASP A 221 13.47 12.26 -1.17
C ASP A 221 13.15 12.53 0.31
N GLY A 222 12.68 11.49 1.02
CA GLY A 222 12.33 11.56 2.44
C GLY A 222 10.95 12.15 2.74
N ALA A 223 10.10 12.40 1.72
CA ALA A 223 8.71 12.79 1.86
C ALA A 223 7.77 11.61 1.54
N LEU A 224 6.64 11.52 2.24
CA LEU A 224 5.58 10.57 1.95
C LEU A 224 4.90 10.98 0.64
N ALA A 225 4.95 10.12 -0.32
CA ALA A 225 4.46 10.30 -1.69
C ALA A 225 3.36 9.30 -2.06
N GLY A 226 2.95 8.44 -1.13
CA GLY A 226 1.93 7.42 -1.25
C GLY A 226 2.07 6.38 -0.17
N VAL A 227 1.18 5.39 -0.19
CA VAL A 227 1.22 4.23 0.70
C VAL A 227 0.99 2.94 -0.10
N LEU A 228 1.55 1.84 0.34
CA LEU A 228 1.30 0.53 -0.27
C LEU A 228 -0.16 0.15 -0.09
N GLY A 229 -0.89 0.10 -1.20
CA GLY A 229 -2.34 -0.10 -1.26
C GLY A 229 -2.84 0.18 -2.67
N GLY A 230 -4.12 0.50 -2.83
CA GLY A 230 -4.72 0.83 -4.12
C GLY A 230 -5.04 -0.40 -4.96
N TYR A 231 -4.58 -0.44 -6.21
CA TYR A 231 -4.87 -1.51 -7.15
C TYR A 231 -4.56 -2.89 -6.54
N GLU A 232 -5.54 -3.81 -6.59
CA GLU A 232 -5.46 -5.16 -6.00
C GLU A 232 -5.02 -5.17 -4.52
N GLY A 233 -5.40 -4.12 -3.72
CA GLY A 233 -5.04 -4.01 -2.31
C GLY A 233 -3.53 -3.85 -2.06
N GLY A 234 -2.80 -3.33 -3.04
CA GLY A 234 -1.34 -3.15 -3.00
C GLY A 234 -0.55 -4.18 -3.78
N GLY A 235 -1.20 -5.23 -4.34
CA GLY A 235 -0.60 -6.23 -5.22
C GLY A 235 -0.90 -7.66 -4.85
N THR A 236 -0.99 -8.53 -5.86
CA THR A 236 -1.28 -9.96 -5.71
C THR A 236 -0.12 -10.85 -6.14
N VAL A 237 0.92 -10.28 -6.75
CA VAL A 237 2.15 -11.01 -7.12
C VAL A 237 3.32 -10.56 -6.24
N PRO A 238 4.19 -11.48 -5.78
CA PRO A 238 5.22 -11.19 -4.79
C PRO A 238 6.24 -10.13 -5.21
N GLU A 239 6.44 -9.93 -6.52
CA GLU A 239 7.47 -9.04 -7.06
C GLU A 239 6.99 -7.61 -7.29
N VAL A 240 5.65 -7.37 -7.26
CA VAL A 240 5.07 -6.08 -7.66
C VAL A 240 4.12 -5.56 -6.58
N SER A 241 4.29 -4.30 -6.24
CA SER A 241 3.39 -3.58 -5.34
C SER A 241 2.87 -2.29 -5.99
N TYR A 242 1.75 -1.81 -5.47
CA TYR A 242 1.05 -0.64 -5.98
C TYR A 242 0.81 0.40 -4.89
N SER A 243 0.59 1.65 -5.32
CA SER A 243 0.18 2.76 -4.47
C SER A 243 -0.77 3.66 -5.27
N ALA A 244 -1.86 4.09 -4.65
CA ALA A 244 -2.62 5.23 -5.16
C ALA A 244 -1.73 6.49 -5.14
N VAL A 245 -1.85 7.34 -6.16
CA VAL A 245 -1.21 8.66 -6.20
C VAL A 245 -2.00 9.60 -5.29
N PRO A 246 -1.38 10.26 -4.31
CA PRO A 246 -2.08 11.24 -3.47
C PRO A 246 -2.59 12.40 -4.32
N GLY A 247 -3.88 12.42 -4.61
CA GLY A 247 -4.56 13.52 -5.27
C GLY A 247 -5.11 14.55 -4.28
N ASP A 248 -5.88 15.51 -4.80
CA ASP A 248 -6.49 16.61 -4.02
C ASP A 248 -7.30 16.09 -2.81
N GLN A 249 -8.00 14.97 -2.97
CA GLN A 249 -8.79 14.35 -1.92
C GLN A 249 -7.91 13.87 -0.76
N ALA A 250 -6.85 13.11 -1.03
CA ALA A 250 -5.91 12.64 0.00
C ALA A 250 -5.23 13.83 0.70
N MET A 251 -4.87 14.87 -0.05
CA MET A 251 -4.29 16.09 0.52
C MET A 251 -5.29 16.92 1.34
N ALA A 252 -6.59 16.83 1.03
CA ALA A 252 -7.64 17.44 1.87
C ALA A 252 -7.78 16.71 3.19
N LEU A 253 -7.83 15.36 3.17
CA LEU A 253 -7.86 14.51 4.37
C LEU A 253 -6.63 14.71 5.25
N TYR A 254 -5.44 14.79 4.65
CA TYR A 254 -4.22 15.10 5.40
C TYR A 254 -4.30 16.44 6.13
N ARG A 255 -4.76 17.51 5.45
CA ARG A 255 -4.90 18.83 6.08
C ARG A 255 -5.95 18.83 7.20
N GLU A 256 -7.05 18.10 7.03
CA GLU A 256 -8.06 17.92 8.06
C GLU A 256 -7.44 17.20 9.28
N ALA A 257 -6.83 16.04 9.09
CA ALA A 257 -6.16 15.29 10.17
C ALA A 257 -5.07 16.11 10.87
N ALA A 258 -4.30 16.91 10.12
CA ALA A 258 -3.19 17.69 10.66
C ALA A 258 -3.63 18.91 11.51
N GLN A 259 -4.91 19.30 11.44
CA GLN A 259 -5.48 20.47 12.13
C GLN A 259 -6.47 20.09 13.26
N ASP A 260 -6.85 18.80 13.35
CA ASP A 260 -7.93 18.31 14.24
C ASP A 260 -7.39 17.64 15.52
N GLY A 261 -6.14 17.78 15.86
CA GLY A 261 -5.51 17.23 17.06
C GLY A 261 -5.66 18.08 18.31
#